data_3f49256beb3fd8309dbe9dee175d501d
#
_entry.id   3f49256beb3fd8309dbe9dee175d501d
#
_cell.length_a   1.000
_cell.length_b   1.000
_cell.length_c   1.000
_cell.angle_alpha   90.00
_cell.angle_beta   90.00
_cell.angle_gamma   90.00
#
_symmetry.space_group_name_H-M   'P 1'
#
loop_
_entity.id
_entity.type
_entity.pdbx_description
1 polymer ?
#
loop_
_entity_poly.entity_id
_entity_poly.type
_entity_poly.pdbx_seq_one_letter_code
_entity_poly.pdbx_strand_id
1 'polypeptide(L)'
;SFQEIAYTVADAFFGEDVDAESLKKIVYDTLQFDVPLVNVNDNIYSLELFHGPTLAFKDVGARFMSRLLGYFIKKQGLKEINVLVATSGDSGSAVANGFLGVEGIHVYVLYPKGKVSKIQECQFTTLGKNITALEIDGTFDDCQALVKSAFMDADLNKHLKLTSANSINVARFLPQAFYYFYAYAQLKKA
;
A
#
# COMPACT_ATOMS: atom_id res chain seq x y z
N SER A 1 22.63 -0.22 0.74
CA SER A 1 21.50 -1.15 0.57
C SER A 1 20.26 -0.42 0.05
N PHE A 2 19.25 -1.19 -0.41
CA PHE A 2 17.96 -0.62 -0.82
C PHE A 2 17.29 0.13 0.33
N GLN A 3 17.29 -0.46 1.51
CA GLN A 3 16.68 0.15 2.70
C GLN A 3 17.36 1.46 3.12
N GLU A 4 18.68 1.56 3.02
CA GLU A 4 19.41 2.81 3.35
C GLU A 4 19.05 3.96 2.39
N ILE A 5 19.01 3.66 1.08
CA ILE A 5 18.58 4.65 0.08
C ILE A 5 17.13 5.08 0.34
N ALA A 6 16.24 4.11 0.55
CA ALA A 6 14.85 4.37 0.84
C ALA A 6 14.65 5.18 2.13
N TYR A 7 15.42 4.90 3.18
CA TYR A 7 15.39 5.68 4.41
C TYR A 7 15.80 7.14 4.16
N THR A 8 16.88 7.37 3.41
CA THR A 8 17.32 8.75 3.08
C THR A 8 16.23 9.53 2.34
N VAL A 9 15.52 8.87 1.40
CA VAL A 9 14.41 9.50 0.68
C VAL A 9 13.22 9.72 1.61
N ALA A 10 12.85 8.74 2.43
CA ALA A 10 11.74 8.86 3.37
C ALA A 10 11.98 9.96 4.41
N ASP A 11 13.19 10.07 4.93
CA ASP A 11 13.59 11.08 5.92
C ASP A 11 13.43 12.50 5.39
N ALA A 12 13.77 12.72 4.12
CA ALA A 12 13.61 14.03 3.48
C ALA A 12 12.14 14.52 3.40
N PHE A 13 11.17 13.60 3.50
CA PHE A 13 9.73 13.92 3.39
C PHE A 13 8.95 13.74 4.69
N PHE A 14 9.38 12.84 5.54
CA PHE A 14 8.66 12.47 6.77
C PHE A 14 9.48 12.65 8.05
N GLY A 15 10.75 13.05 7.95
CA GLY A 15 11.65 13.16 9.11
C GLY A 15 11.27 14.24 10.11
N GLU A 16 10.47 15.24 9.71
CA GLU A 16 9.93 16.24 10.64
C GLU A 16 8.73 15.72 11.44
N ASP A 17 7.97 14.76 10.90
CA ASP A 17 6.73 14.24 11.48
C ASP A 17 6.91 12.92 12.24
N VAL A 18 7.91 12.14 11.85
CA VAL A 18 8.19 10.78 12.35
C VAL A 18 9.63 10.73 12.88
N ASP A 19 9.80 10.29 14.11
CA ASP A 19 11.13 10.13 14.68
C ASP A 19 12.00 9.16 13.88
N ALA A 20 13.31 9.39 13.88
CA ALA A 20 14.27 8.68 13.04
C ALA A 20 14.27 7.15 13.25
N GLU A 21 14.10 6.68 14.48
CA GLU A 21 14.07 5.26 14.80
C GLU A 21 12.81 4.60 14.23
N SER A 22 11.64 5.21 14.45
CA SER A 22 10.36 4.74 13.93
C SER A 22 10.33 4.77 12.40
N LEU A 23 10.83 5.84 11.78
CA LEU A 23 10.87 5.96 10.33
C LEU A 23 11.79 4.89 9.71
N LYS A 24 12.96 4.67 10.29
CA LYS A 24 13.88 3.60 9.89
C LYS A 24 13.21 2.24 9.98
N LYS A 25 12.53 1.95 11.09
CA LYS A 25 11.78 0.70 11.26
C LYS A 25 10.69 0.55 10.20
N ILE A 26 9.89 1.59 9.93
CA ILE A 26 8.84 1.58 8.90
C ILE A 26 9.43 1.22 7.53
N VAL A 27 10.53 1.86 7.12
CA VAL A 27 11.20 1.61 5.84
C VAL A 27 11.72 0.17 5.76
N TYR A 28 12.43 -0.28 6.79
CA TYR A 28 13.05 -1.62 6.79
C TYR A 28 12.00 -2.73 6.83
N ASP A 29 10.92 -2.58 7.61
CA ASP A 29 9.81 -3.52 7.64
C ASP A 29 9.00 -3.52 6.32
N THR A 30 9.02 -2.41 5.58
CA THR A 30 8.39 -2.31 4.25
C THR A 30 9.18 -3.10 3.22
N LEU A 31 10.50 -2.91 3.17
CA LEU A 31 11.39 -3.38 2.10
C LEU A 31 12.10 -4.69 2.52
N GLN A 32 11.33 -5.76 2.70
CA GLN A 32 11.82 -7.09 3.01
C GLN A 32 12.02 -7.98 1.77
N PHE A 33 11.92 -7.41 0.60
CA PHE A 33 12.17 -8.06 -0.69
C PHE A 33 13.02 -7.14 -1.55
N ASP A 34 13.76 -7.72 -2.49
CA ASP A 34 14.64 -6.96 -3.38
C ASP A 34 13.89 -6.44 -4.62
N VAL A 35 14.49 -5.45 -5.25
CA VAL A 35 14.03 -4.84 -6.50
C VAL A 35 15.25 -4.76 -7.44
N PRO A 36 15.65 -5.88 -8.03
CA PRO A 36 16.85 -5.93 -8.84
C PRO A 36 16.68 -5.21 -10.18
N LEU A 37 17.76 -4.59 -10.63
CA LEU A 37 17.89 -4.07 -11.99
C LEU A 37 18.62 -5.11 -12.82
N VAL A 38 17.91 -5.83 -13.68
CA VAL A 38 18.42 -6.95 -14.46
C VAL A 38 18.74 -6.49 -15.88
N ASN A 39 19.98 -6.74 -16.32
CA ASN A 39 20.34 -6.50 -17.72
C ASN A 39 19.65 -7.53 -18.63
N VAL A 40 18.91 -7.06 -19.61
CA VAL A 40 18.18 -7.90 -20.57
C VAL A 40 18.98 -8.08 -21.85
N ASN A 41 19.50 -6.97 -22.37
CA ASN A 41 20.33 -6.97 -23.59
C ASN A 41 21.03 -5.61 -23.73
N ASP A 42 22.31 -5.60 -24.06
CA ASP A 42 23.12 -4.39 -24.26
C ASP A 42 22.88 -3.33 -23.16
N ASN A 43 22.23 -2.23 -23.52
CA ASN A 43 21.89 -1.13 -22.61
C ASN A 43 20.42 -1.17 -22.14
N ILE A 44 19.73 -2.29 -22.28
CA ILE A 44 18.35 -2.47 -21.87
C ILE A 44 18.31 -3.21 -20.55
N TYR A 45 17.70 -2.59 -19.55
CA TYR A 45 17.54 -3.14 -18.21
C TYR A 45 16.07 -3.25 -17.83
N SER A 46 15.71 -4.29 -17.09
CA SER A 46 14.43 -4.47 -16.46
C SER A 46 14.55 -4.18 -14.97
N LEU A 47 13.75 -3.24 -14.47
CA LEU A 47 13.56 -3.06 -13.03
C LEU A 47 12.45 -4.00 -12.56
N GLU A 48 12.82 -5.06 -11.84
CA GLU A 48 11.89 -6.10 -11.44
C GLU A 48 11.15 -5.71 -10.16
N LEU A 49 9.87 -5.34 -10.28
CA LEU A 49 9.02 -4.86 -9.18
C LEU A 49 8.02 -5.91 -8.69
N PHE A 50 8.22 -7.18 -9.04
CA PHE A 50 7.29 -8.29 -8.78
C PHE A 50 7.79 -9.28 -7.70
N HIS A 51 8.75 -8.91 -6.89
CA HIS A 51 9.29 -9.78 -5.83
C HIS A 51 8.61 -9.59 -4.47
N GLY A 52 7.66 -8.67 -4.37
CA GLY A 52 6.86 -8.46 -3.18
C GLY A 52 5.73 -9.50 -3.00
N PRO A 53 5.02 -9.48 -1.86
CA PRO A 53 4.06 -10.53 -1.48
C PRO A 53 2.86 -10.68 -2.42
N THR A 54 2.47 -9.65 -3.16
CA THR A 54 1.36 -9.74 -4.14
C THR A 54 1.85 -9.69 -5.59
N LEU A 55 3.18 -9.74 -5.80
CA LEU A 55 3.84 -9.73 -7.10
C LEU A 55 3.54 -8.45 -7.92
N ALA A 56 3.22 -7.37 -7.24
CA ALA A 56 2.91 -6.07 -7.84
C ALA A 56 3.79 -4.96 -7.26
N PHE A 57 4.19 -4.00 -8.10
CA PHE A 57 4.96 -2.83 -7.66
C PHE A 57 4.28 -2.04 -6.54
N LYS A 58 2.96 -2.20 -6.41
CA LYS A 58 2.12 -1.53 -5.41
C LYS A 58 2.39 -2.00 -3.98
N ASP A 59 3.06 -3.13 -3.80
CA ASP A 59 3.43 -3.67 -2.49
C ASP A 59 4.26 -2.68 -1.67
N VAL A 60 5.21 -1.99 -2.30
CA VAL A 60 6.06 -1.00 -1.63
C VAL A 60 5.21 0.11 -1.00
N GLY A 61 4.35 0.74 -1.80
CA GLY A 61 3.50 1.84 -1.32
C GLY A 61 2.46 1.40 -0.29
N ALA A 62 1.81 0.25 -0.50
CA ALA A 62 0.79 -0.25 0.42
C ALA A 62 1.39 -0.65 1.78
N ARG A 63 2.53 -1.32 1.79
CA ARG A 63 3.24 -1.71 3.01
C ARG A 63 3.77 -0.50 3.78
N PHE A 64 4.34 0.48 3.10
CA PHE A 64 4.81 1.71 3.73
C PHE A 64 3.64 2.48 4.37
N MET A 65 2.57 2.71 3.60
CA MET A 65 1.39 3.44 4.10
C MET A 65 0.78 2.75 5.33
N SER A 66 0.67 1.43 5.33
CA SER A 66 0.08 0.71 6.46
C SER A 66 0.88 0.89 7.76
N ARG A 67 2.20 0.86 7.66
CA ARG A 67 3.10 1.02 8.81
C ARG A 67 3.13 2.46 9.31
N LEU A 68 3.14 3.41 8.38
CA LEU A 68 3.06 4.83 8.71
C LEU A 68 1.73 5.17 9.38
N LEU A 69 0.61 4.66 8.86
CA LEU A 69 -0.70 4.85 9.45
C LEU A 69 -0.78 4.22 10.86
N GLY A 70 -0.25 3.01 11.02
CA GLY A 70 -0.16 2.34 12.32
C GLY A 70 0.68 3.13 13.34
N TYR A 71 1.75 3.77 12.91
CA TYR A 71 2.54 4.68 13.74
C TYR A 71 1.69 5.87 14.23
N PHE A 72 0.98 6.56 13.33
CA PHE A 72 0.15 7.70 13.71
C PHE A 72 -1.06 7.32 14.56
N ILE A 73 -1.68 6.16 14.34
CA ILE A 73 -2.75 5.64 15.19
C ILE A 73 -2.26 5.53 16.64
N LYS A 74 -1.10 4.92 16.85
CA LYS A 74 -0.49 4.79 18.19
C LYS A 74 -0.12 6.15 18.78
N LYS A 75 0.54 7.00 18.00
CA LYS A 75 0.98 8.35 18.43
C LYS A 75 -0.19 9.24 18.85
N GLN A 76 -1.34 9.13 18.17
CA GLN A 76 -2.53 9.93 18.44
C GLN A 76 -3.54 9.25 19.40
N GLY A 77 -3.27 8.04 19.84
CA GLY A 77 -4.17 7.28 20.72
C GLY A 77 -5.52 6.97 20.08
N LEU A 78 -5.57 6.78 18.76
CA LEU A 78 -6.79 6.44 18.05
C LEU A 78 -7.14 4.97 18.27
N LYS A 79 -8.45 4.67 18.40
CA LYS A 79 -8.88 3.29 18.65
C LYS A 79 -8.91 2.47 17.37
N GLU A 80 -9.49 3.01 16.30
CA GLU A 80 -9.67 2.31 15.03
C GLU A 80 -9.78 3.29 13.87
N ILE A 81 -9.20 2.91 12.74
CA ILE A 81 -9.38 3.58 11.44
C ILE A 81 -9.85 2.54 10.43
N ASN A 82 -10.82 2.91 9.63
CA ASN A 82 -11.39 2.08 8.57
C ASN A 82 -10.88 2.54 7.21
N VAL A 83 -10.16 1.68 6.53
CA VAL A 83 -9.59 1.93 5.20
C VAL A 83 -10.53 1.39 4.14
N LEU A 84 -11.02 2.25 3.26
CA LEU A 84 -11.83 1.86 2.11
C LEU A 84 -10.98 1.85 0.85
N VAL A 85 -11.10 0.78 0.06
CA VAL A 85 -10.43 0.66 -1.24
C VAL A 85 -11.36 0.01 -2.26
N ALA A 86 -11.58 0.68 -3.41
CA ALA A 86 -12.15 0.07 -4.59
C ALA A 86 -11.03 -0.49 -5.45
N THR A 87 -11.20 -1.70 -5.99
CA THR A 87 -10.16 -2.37 -6.76
C THR A 87 -10.70 -3.08 -8.00
N SER A 88 -9.88 -3.13 -9.02
CA SER A 88 -10.02 -4.03 -10.18
C SER A 88 -9.02 -5.22 -10.12
N GLY A 89 -8.27 -5.36 -9.02
CA GLY A 89 -7.28 -6.43 -8.81
C GLY A 89 -6.09 -6.00 -7.95
N ASP A 90 -4.98 -5.58 -8.56
CA ASP A 90 -3.67 -5.34 -7.92
C ASP A 90 -3.71 -4.40 -6.71
N SER A 91 -4.47 -3.30 -6.80
CA SER A 91 -4.53 -2.32 -5.70
C SER A 91 -5.15 -2.92 -4.45
N GLY A 92 -6.26 -3.67 -4.60
CA GLY A 92 -6.91 -4.36 -3.49
C GLY A 92 -6.02 -5.42 -2.88
N SER A 93 -5.35 -6.21 -3.72
CA SER A 93 -4.40 -7.25 -3.28
C SER A 93 -3.26 -6.65 -2.46
N ALA A 94 -2.61 -5.61 -2.98
CA ALA A 94 -1.48 -4.96 -2.31
C ALA A 94 -1.91 -4.27 -0.99
N VAL A 95 -3.06 -3.58 -0.98
CA VAL A 95 -3.60 -2.93 0.22
C VAL A 95 -3.99 -3.98 1.26
N ALA A 96 -4.79 -4.98 0.89
CA ALA A 96 -5.20 -6.02 1.81
C ALA A 96 -4.01 -6.74 2.45
N ASN A 97 -3.01 -7.12 1.65
CA ASN A 97 -1.80 -7.76 2.16
C ASN A 97 -0.95 -6.80 3.03
N GLY A 98 -0.72 -5.57 2.56
CA GLY A 98 0.09 -4.59 3.27
C GLY A 98 -0.47 -4.19 4.64
N PHE A 99 -1.80 -4.16 4.77
CA PHE A 99 -2.52 -3.81 6.00
C PHE A 99 -2.91 -5.01 6.87
N LEU A 100 -2.65 -6.26 6.41
CA LEU A 100 -3.05 -7.46 7.13
C LEU A 100 -2.43 -7.51 8.54
N GLY A 101 -3.28 -7.60 9.54
CA GLY A 101 -2.89 -7.73 10.94
C GLY A 101 -2.32 -6.45 11.56
N VAL A 102 -2.42 -5.29 10.90
CA VAL A 102 -2.04 -4.01 11.51
C VAL A 102 -3.09 -3.61 12.53
N GLU A 103 -2.64 -3.44 13.78
CA GLU A 103 -3.49 -3.11 14.91
C GLU A 103 -4.17 -1.73 14.73
N GLY A 104 -5.44 -1.65 15.07
CA GLY A 104 -6.23 -0.42 14.97
C GLY A 104 -6.65 -0.06 13.54
N ILE A 105 -6.46 -0.94 12.57
CA ILE A 105 -6.89 -0.74 11.18
C ILE A 105 -7.82 -1.87 10.74
N HIS A 106 -8.97 -1.51 10.17
CA HIS A 106 -9.82 -2.41 9.43
C HIS A 106 -9.88 -2.00 7.96
N VAL A 107 -9.80 -2.95 7.04
CA VAL A 107 -9.79 -2.68 5.60
C VAL A 107 -11.02 -3.30 4.94
N TYR A 108 -11.75 -2.50 4.20
CA TYR A 108 -12.84 -2.93 3.33
C TYR A 108 -12.40 -2.82 1.87
N VAL A 109 -12.34 -3.96 1.18
CA VAL A 109 -11.97 -4.05 -0.23
C VAL A 109 -13.24 -4.26 -1.06
N LEU A 110 -13.65 -3.26 -1.82
CA LEU A 110 -14.79 -3.33 -2.73
C LEU A 110 -14.30 -3.74 -4.12
N TYR A 111 -14.87 -4.80 -4.67
CA TYR A 111 -14.47 -5.30 -5.99
C TYR A 111 -15.68 -5.74 -6.82
N PRO A 112 -15.64 -5.57 -8.17
CA PRO A 112 -16.76 -5.92 -9.03
C PRO A 112 -16.84 -7.44 -9.25
N LYS A 113 -18.04 -7.99 -9.07
CA LYS A 113 -18.34 -9.41 -9.22
C LYS A 113 -17.94 -9.96 -10.57
N GLY A 114 -17.13 -11.01 -10.56
CA GLY A 114 -16.69 -11.73 -11.76
C GLY A 114 -15.81 -10.91 -12.73
N LYS A 115 -15.32 -9.72 -12.31
CA LYS A 115 -14.49 -8.83 -13.15
C LYS A 115 -13.06 -8.68 -12.64
N VAL A 116 -12.67 -9.44 -11.64
CA VAL A 116 -11.31 -9.54 -11.12
C VAL A 116 -10.80 -10.94 -11.44
N SER A 117 -9.52 -11.08 -11.79
CA SER A 117 -8.93 -12.39 -12.02
C SER A 117 -8.99 -13.24 -10.75
N LYS A 118 -9.21 -14.56 -10.89
CA LYS A 118 -9.37 -15.46 -9.73
C LYS A 118 -8.18 -15.42 -8.78
N ILE A 119 -6.98 -15.30 -9.31
CA ILE A 119 -5.75 -15.22 -8.51
C ILE A 119 -5.76 -13.96 -7.67
N GLN A 120 -6.05 -12.80 -8.25
CA GLN A 120 -6.10 -11.52 -7.54
C GLN A 120 -7.24 -11.48 -6.53
N GLU A 121 -8.42 -12.01 -6.89
CA GLU A 121 -9.55 -12.14 -5.96
C GLU A 121 -9.16 -12.94 -4.72
N CYS A 122 -8.50 -14.08 -4.87
CA CYS A 122 -8.03 -14.89 -3.75
C CYS A 122 -7.03 -14.13 -2.85
N GLN A 123 -6.21 -13.22 -3.40
CA GLN A 123 -5.23 -12.46 -2.64
C GLN A 123 -5.84 -11.50 -1.59
N PHE A 124 -7.12 -11.19 -1.65
CA PHE A 124 -7.79 -10.36 -0.65
C PHE A 124 -9.03 -11.01 -0.02
N THR A 125 -9.67 -11.97 -0.66
CA THR A 125 -10.87 -12.64 -0.12
C THR A 125 -10.56 -13.72 0.92
N THR A 126 -9.33 -14.26 0.91
CA THR A 126 -8.95 -15.39 1.77
C THR A 126 -8.18 -14.98 3.04
N LEU A 127 -7.89 -13.70 3.21
CA LEU A 127 -7.02 -13.23 4.29
C LEU A 127 -7.68 -13.22 5.67
N GLY A 128 -8.96 -12.85 5.75
CA GLY A 128 -9.65 -12.71 7.04
C GLY A 128 -9.02 -11.65 7.94
N LYS A 129 -9.05 -11.89 9.25
CA LYS A 129 -8.56 -10.96 10.28
C LYS A 129 -9.23 -9.58 10.15
N ASN A 130 -8.45 -8.54 9.95
CA ASN A 130 -8.89 -7.16 9.78
C ASN A 130 -9.20 -6.78 8.33
N ILE A 131 -9.32 -7.75 7.42
CA ILE A 131 -9.63 -7.53 6.01
C ILE A 131 -11.03 -8.08 5.72
N THR A 132 -11.90 -7.22 5.19
CA THR A 132 -13.23 -7.60 4.70
C THR A 132 -13.33 -7.30 3.21
N ALA A 133 -13.59 -8.33 2.42
CA ALA A 133 -13.83 -8.18 0.98
C ALA A 133 -15.34 -8.10 0.71
N LEU A 134 -15.76 -7.10 -0.06
CA LEU A 134 -17.15 -6.85 -0.43
C LEU A 134 -17.29 -6.99 -1.95
N GLU A 135 -17.98 -8.04 -2.37
CA GLU A 135 -18.31 -8.26 -3.78
C GLU A 135 -19.50 -7.38 -4.16
N ILE A 136 -19.34 -6.55 -5.17
CA ILE A 136 -20.34 -5.62 -5.66
C ILE A 136 -20.88 -6.13 -7.00
N ASP A 137 -22.19 -6.24 -7.10
CA ASP A 137 -22.88 -6.55 -8.35
C ASP A 137 -22.93 -5.31 -9.24
N GLY A 138 -21.82 -5.05 -9.91
CA GLY A 138 -21.61 -3.83 -10.70
C GLY A 138 -20.25 -3.80 -11.40
N THR A 139 -19.79 -2.59 -11.65
CA THR A 139 -18.50 -2.29 -12.30
C THR A 139 -17.48 -1.78 -11.29
N PHE A 140 -16.24 -1.60 -11.73
CA PHE A 140 -15.22 -0.93 -10.92
C PHE A 140 -15.61 0.52 -10.57
N ASP A 141 -16.26 1.22 -11.50
CA ASP A 141 -16.75 2.59 -11.28
C ASP A 141 -17.85 2.63 -10.20
N ASP A 142 -18.70 1.61 -10.14
CA ASP A 142 -19.71 1.47 -9.07
C ASP A 142 -19.04 1.26 -7.71
N CYS A 143 -17.98 0.45 -7.64
CA CYS A 143 -17.19 0.31 -6.41
C CYS A 143 -16.58 1.64 -5.97
N GLN A 144 -16.03 2.42 -6.92
CA GLN A 144 -15.49 3.75 -6.62
C GLN A 144 -16.57 4.74 -6.18
N ALA A 145 -17.76 4.69 -6.81
CA ALA A 145 -18.89 5.53 -6.43
C ALA A 145 -19.34 5.22 -5.01
N LEU A 146 -19.43 3.96 -4.61
CA LEU A 146 -19.75 3.56 -3.24
C LEU A 146 -18.73 4.07 -2.23
N VAL A 147 -17.44 3.96 -2.51
CA VAL A 147 -16.39 4.51 -1.64
C VAL A 147 -16.53 6.01 -1.50
N LYS A 148 -16.77 6.74 -2.60
CA LYS A 148 -17.01 8.20 -2.55
C LYS A 148 -18.25 8.54 -1.73
N SER A 149 -19.35 7.80 -1.91
CA SER A 149 -20.59 8.00 -1.16
C SER A 149 -20.37 7.79 0.34
N ALA A 150 -19.60 6.78 0.74
CA ALA A 150 -19.24 6.53 2.14
C ALA A 150 -18.49 7.73 2.77
N PHE A 151 -17.58 8.36 2.03
CA PHE A 151 -16.87 9.55 2.50
C PHE A 151 -17.78 10.78 2.62
N MET A 152 -18.85 10.85 1.84
CA MET A 152 -19.83 11.96 1.86
C MET A 152 -20.98 11.72 2.86
N ASP A 153 -21.12 10.52 3.37
CA ASP A 153 -22.18 10.16 4.33
C ASP A 153 -21.83 10.68 5.73
N ALA A 154 -22.56 11.72 6.15
CA ALA A 154 -22.34 12.36 7.45
C ALA A 154 -22.65 11.45 8.64
N ASP A 155 -23.62 10.56 8.52
CA ASP A 155 -23.99 9.65 9.61
C ASP A 155 -22.97 8.52 9.75
N LEU A 156 -22.51 7.96 8.65
CA LEU A 156 -21.43 6.97 8.66
C LEU A 156 -20.14 7.55 9.28
N ASN A 157 -19.77 8.77 8.89
CA ASN A 157 -18.56 9.44 9.37
C ASN A 157 -18.62 9.88 10.85
N LYS A 158 -19.82 9.94 11.46
CA LYS A 158 -19.95 10.13 12.92
C LYS A 158 -19.51 8.89 13.71
N HIS A 159 -19.69 7.71 13.14
CA HIS A 159 -19.47 6.43 13.82
C HIS A 159 -18.15 5.79 13.45
N LEU A 160 -17.66 6.01 12.22
CA LEU A 160 -16.46 5.41 11.68
C LEU A 160 -15.45 6.48 11.26
N LYS A 161 -14.20 6.32 11.68
CA LYS A 161 -13.09 7.11 11.10
C LYS A 161 -12.68 6.45 9.80
N LEU A 162 -13.03 7.09 8.68
CA LEU A 162 -12.74 6.59 7.34
C LEU A 162 -11.47 7.21 6.78
N THR A 163 -10.69 6.41 6.09
CA THR A 163 -9.59 6.85 5.22
C THR A 163 -9.54 6.00 3.96
N SER A 164 -8.84 6.47 2.96
CA SER A 164 -8.69 5.74 1.69
C SER A 164 -7.24 5.42 1.41
N ALA A 165 -6.99 4.19 0.97
CA ALA A 165 -5.71 3.78 0.42
C ALA A 165 -5.61 4.10 -1.09
N ASN A 166 -6.10 5.25 -1.52
CA ASN A 166 -6.02 5.70 -2.90
C ASN A 166 -4.56 5.90 -3.33
N SER A 167 -4.27 5.63 -4.61
CA SER A 167 -2.94 5.76 -5.19
C SER A 167 -2.37 7.18 -5.22
N ILE A 168 -3.22 8.21 -5.08
CA ILE A 168 -2.79 9.61 -4.94
C ILE A 168 -2.38 9.99 -3.52
N ASN A 169 -2.60 9.13 -2.52
CA ASN A 169 -2.15 9.38 -1.16
C ASN A 169 -0.62 9.42 -1.11
N VAL A 170 -0.04 10.47 -0.51
CA VAL A 170 1.42 10.67 -0.45
C VAL A 170 2.13 9.48 0.18
N ALA A 171 1.56 8.88 1.23
CA ALA A 171 2.12 7.70 1.89
C ALA A 171 2.11 6.44 0.99
N ARG A 172 1.34 6.46 -0.11
CA ARG A 172 1.31 5.39 -1.11
C ARG A 172 2.20 5.64 -2.31
N PHE A 173 2.20 6.85 -2.87
CA PHE A 173 2.95 7.09 -4.11
C PHE A 173 4.41 7.47 -3.85
N LEU A 174 4.71 8.21 -2.79
CA LEU A 174 6.09 8.63 -2.51
C LEU A 174 7.06 7.45 -2.36
N PRO A 175 6.72 6.36 -1.65
CA PRO A 175 7.62 5.20 -1.52
C PRO A 175 7.97 4.54 -2.86
N GLN A 176 7.22 4.79 -3.92
CA GLN A 176 7.59 4.33 -5.26
C GLN A 176 8.84 5.04 -5.80
N ALA A 177 9.21 6.20 -5.27
CA ALA A 177 10.49 6.83 -5.59
C ALA A 177 11.69 5.99 -5.11
N PHE A 178 11.53 5.20 -4.04
CA PHE A 178 12.62 4.43 -3.44
C PHE A 178 13.30 3.50 -4.45
N TYR A 179 12.52 2.76 -5.22
CA TYR A 179 13.08 1.82 -6.18
C TYR A 179 13.66 2.52 -7.42
N TYR A 180 13.26 3.73 -7.77
CA TYR A 180 13.92 4.48 -8.84
C TYR A 180 15.29 4.99 -8.41
N PHE A 181 15.43 5.51 -7.19
CA PHE A 181 16.75 5.87 -6.64
C PHE A 181 17.65 4.64 -6.53
N TYR A 182 17.10 3.51 -6.12
CA TYR A 182 17.85 2.26 -6.03
C TYR A 182 18.25 1.71 -7.40
N ALA A 183 17.37 1.78 -8.39
CA ALA A 183 17.70 1.42 -9.78
C ALA A 183 18.87 2.23 -10.33
N TYR A 184 18.85 3.54 -10.09
CA TYR A 184 19.95 4.42 -10.49
C TYR A 184 21.27 4.04 -9.79
N ALA A 185 21.21 3.73 -8.50
CA ALA A 185 22.40 3.30 -7.76
C ALA A 185 22.93 1.94 -8.24
N GLN A 186 22.06 1.03 -8.64
CA GLN A 186 22.45 -0.26 -9.25
C GLN A 186 23.12 -0.04 -10.62
N LEU A 187 22.52 0.81 -11.48
CA LEU A 187 23.06 1.12 -12.81
C LEU A 187 24.46 1.75 -12.74
N LYS A 188 24.73 2.57 -11.72
CA LYS A 188 26.07 3.16 -11.52
C LYS A 188 27.14 2.16 -11.09
N LYS A 189 26.76 1.00 -10.60
CA LYS A 189 27.68 -0.07 -10.16
C LYS A 189 27.91 -1.14 -11.23
N ALA A 190 27.03 -1.19 -12.21
CA ALA A 190 27.14 -2.09 -13.36
C ALA A 190 28.10 -1.52 -14.41
#